data_3b147e81e3c83ada4a393f8989483432
#
_entry.id   3b147e81e3c83ada4a393f8989483432
#
_cell.length_a   1.000
_cell.length_b   1.000
_cell.length_c   1.000
_cell.angle_alpha   90.00
_cell.angle_beta   90.00
_cell.angle_gamma   90.00
#
_symmetry.space_group_name_H-M   'P 1'
#
loop_
_entity.id
_entity.type
_entity.pdbx_description
1 polymer ?
#
loop_
_entity_poly.entity_id
_entity_poly.type
_entity_poly.pdbx_seq_one_letter_code
_entity_poly.pdbx_strand_id
1 'polypeptide(L)'
;MKRYSLTISAAATVTAGFIVASLAAQASTVRVSTCQQRNHDHVIVFLDEFMKPGNKNDVGLELKYIGGPEITPFQKQGGLLKRGLIDMIFCPTPYYGATLPEARLPGVHNKSLEEMRKNGAYDLLEEAWNKGLNAHILAWPAFNVSTFYVYTKFEPKLSKKTGIDLTGVKMRSTGLYKPMLAAMNATAITISPSDVYTGLERGVVDGMAWPKGSVTKYGWEKFLKYKITPNFYGATFMVNINLNKWKSLSQAERDFLTKLSAEYEKKSDEIVGKNLAADEEKLEKAGVKTINLTGEYAKAYLKTIYDAKWKVNDKYEYTVDYKKLKSLMYE
;
A
#
# COMPACT_ATOMS: atom_id res chain seq x y z
N MET A 1 -54.47 23.90 -83.98
CA MET A 1 -54.00 24.52 -82.72
C MET A 1 -53.41 23.35 -81.87
N LYS A 2 -52.10 23.13 -81.87
CA LYS A 2 -51.42 22.09 -81.10
C LYS A 2 -50.81 22.75 -79.84
N ARG A 3 -51.24 22.31 -78.66
CA ARG A 3 -50.63 22.73 -77.37
C ARG A 3 -49.49 21.76 -77.04
N TYR A 4 -48.27 22.26 -76.89
CA TYR A 4 -47.15 21.56 -76.33
C TYR A 4 -47.11 21.82 -74.79
N SER A 5 -47.11 20.74 -74.01
CA SER A 5 -46.86 20.79 -72.57
C SER A 5 -45.42 20.48 -72.31
N LEU A 6 -44.72 21.42 -71.66
CA LEU A 6 -43.35 21.21 -71.16
C LEU A 6 -43.45 20.57 -69.76
N THR A 7 -42.86 19.38 -69.65
CA THR A 7 -42.62 18.74 -68.37
C THR A 7 -41.21 19.13 -67.85
N ILE A 8 -41.10 19.84 -66.75
CA ILE A 8 -39.88 20.17 -66.04
C ILE A 8 -39.65 19.08 -65.01
N SER A 9 -38.63 18.26 -65.20
CA SER A 9 -38.14 17.30 -64.21
C SER A 9 -37.15 17.99 -63.27
N ALA A 10 -37.53 18.17 -62.01
CA ALA A 10 -36.65 18.64 -60.95
C ALA A 10 -35.91 17.43 -60.37
N ALA A 11 -34.61 17.34 -60.58
CA ALA A 11 -33.73 16.39 -59.90
C ALA A 11 -33.38 16.93 -58.51
N ALA A 12 -33.92 16.31 -57.47
CA ALA A 12 -33.56 16.61 -56.09
C ALA A 12 -32.31 15.84 -55.71
N THR A 13 -31.19 16.54 -55.58
CA THR A 13 -29.92 15.98 -55.07
C THR A 13 -30.00 15.94 -53.52
N VAL A 14 -30.20 14.75 -52.97
CA VAL A 14 -30.14 14.56 -51.52
C VAL A 14 -28.66 14.40 -51.12
N THR A 15 -28.10 15.46 -50.56
CA THR A 15 -26.75 15.42 -49.92
C THR A 15 -26.91 14.86 -48.53
N ALA A 16 -26.61 13.58 -48.32
CA ALA A 16 -26.53 12.96 -47.01
C ALA A 16 -25.25 13.47 -46.29
N GLY A 17 -25.44 14.51 -45.46
CA GLY A 17 -24.40 14.98 -44.52
C GLY A 17 -24.19 13.96 -43.44
N PHE A 18 -23.07 13.26 -43.45
CA PHE A 18 -22.61 12.50 -42.30
C PHE A 18 -22.23 13.47 -41.16
N ILE A 19 -23.15 13.66 -40.19
CA ILE A 19 -22.81 14.29 -38.92
C ILE A 19 -22.00 13.26 -38.13
N VAL A 20 -20.67 13.34 -38.20
CA VAL A 20 -19.80 12.67 -37.25
C VAL A 20 -19.97 13.42 -35.90
N ALA A 21 -20.90 12.96 -35.10
CA ALA A 21 -20.97 13.38 -33.72
C ALA A 21 -19.71 12.84 -33.01
N SER A 22 -18.68 13.69 -32.88
CA SER A 22 -17.61 13.45 -31.93
C SER A 22 -18.25 13.39 -30.53
N LEU A 23 -18.51 12.18 -30.05
CA LEU A 23 -18.76 11.97 -28.62
C LEU A 23 -17.52 12.49 -27.90
N ALA A 24 -17.59 13.71 -27.36
CA ALA A 24 -16.63 14.16 -26.37
C ALA A 24 -16.65 13.10 -25.27
N ALA A 25 -15.59 12.32 -25.17
CA ALA A 25 -15.45 11.33 -24.11
C ALA A 25 -15.56 12.08 -22.79
N GLN A 26 -16.64 11.82 -22.05
CA GLN A 26 -16.86 12.43 -20.76
C GLN A 26 -15.72 11.97 -19.85
N ALA A 27 -14.99 12.93 -19.25
CA ALA A 27 -13.85 12.64 -18.40
C ALA A 27 -14.24 11.66 -17.28
N SER A 28 -13.50 10.54 -17.20
CA SER A 28 -13.71 9.55 -16.16
C SER A 28 -13.09 10.03 -14.85
N THR A 29 -13.89 10.33 -13.84
CA THR A 29 -13.38 10.68 -12.51
C THR A 29 -13.15 9.42 -11.67
N VAL A 30 -11.95 9.28 -11.08
CA VAL A 30 -11.56 8.24 -10.12
C VAL A 30 -11.35 8.91 -8.75
N ARG A 31 -12.20 8.57 -7.77
CA ARG A 31 -12.12 9.08 -6.40
C ARG A 31 -11.04 8.32 -5.62
N VAL A 32 -10.00 9.03 -5.17
CA VAL A 32 -8.79 8.44 -4.58
C VAL A 32 -8.67 8.81 -3.11
N SER A 33 -8.45 7.83 -2.24
CA SER A 33 -8.21 8.03 -0.81
C SER A 33 -6.90 7.38 -0.36
N THR A 34 -6.35 7.85 0.77
CA THR A 34 -5.15 7.26 1.39
C THR A 34 -5.43 6.78 2.81
N CYS A 35 -4.75 5.72 3.24
CA CYS A 35 -4.91 5.19 4.60
C CYS A 35 -3.95 5.82 5.62
N GLN A 36 -3.00 6.62 5.17
CA GLN A 36 -2.08 7.38 6.00
C GLN A 36 -2.31 8.87 5.81
N GLN A 37 -1.86 9.67 6.78
CA GLN A 37 -1.93 11.12 6.75
C GLN A 37 -1.18 11.69 5.55
N ARG A 38 -1.60 12.85 5.07
CA ARG A 38 -1.04 13.52 3.90
C ARG A 38 0.46 13.84 4.02
N ASN A 39 0.98 14.00 5.23
CA ASN A 39 2.39 14.28 5.52
C ASN A 39 3.25 13.00 5.67
N HIS A 40 2.68 11.80 5.51
CA HIS A 40 3.43 10.55 5.49
C HIS A 40 4.29 10.48 4.21
N ASP A 41 5.56 10.03 4.31
CA ASP A 41 6.50 10.01 3.18
C ASP A 41 5.95 9.30 1.95
N HIS A 42 5.40 8.10 2.11
CA HIS A 42 4.79 7.36 1.00
C HIS A 42 3.60 8.10 0.38
N VAL A 43 2.80 8.82 1.19
CA VAL A 43 1.64 9.57 0.69
C VAL A 43 2.09 10.79 -0.09
N ILE A 44 3.13 11.50 0.38
CA ILE A 44 3.72 12.62 -0.36
C ILE A 44 4.19 12.15 -1.73
N VAL A 45 4.98 11.06 -1.77
CA VAL A 45 5.49 10.50 -3.04
C VAL A 45 4.34 10.03 -3.94
N PHE A 46 3.29 9.42 -3.39
CA PHE A 46 2.10 9.04 -4.15
C PHE A 46 1.38 10.25 -4.76
N LEU A 47 1.19 11.31 -3.99
CA LEU A 47 0.53 12.53 -4.49
C LEU A 47 1.37 13.24 -5.55
N ASP A 48 2.69 13.24 -5.40
CA ASP A 48 3.59 13.94 -6.31
C ASP A 48 3.92 13.13 -7.58
N GLU A 49 4.12 11.81 -7.48
CA GLU A 49 4.62 10.98 -8.57
C GLU A 49 3.56 10.05 -9.20
N PHE A 50 2.38 9.94 -8.60
CA PHE A 50 1.25 9.21 -9.17
C PHE A 50 0.07 10.14 -9.48
N MET A 51 -0.44 10.88 -8.48
CA MET A 51 -1.64 11.71 -8.64
C MET A 51 -1.40 12.91 -9.57
N LYS A 52 -0.31 13.66 -9.37
CA LYS A 52 -0.01 14.84 -10.22
C LYS A 52 0.26 14.46 -11.69
N PRO A 53 1.14 13.47 -11.98
CA PRO A 53 1.32 13.01 -13.36
C PRO A 53 0.04 12.36 -13.92
N GLY A 54 -0.71 11.62 -13.09
CA GLY A 54 -1.97 11.00 -13.47
C GLY A 54 -3.04 11.99 -13.93
N ASN A 55 -2.98 13.25 -13.49
CA ASN A 55 -3.85 14.32 -13.96
C ASN A 55 -3.28 15.13 -15.15
N LYS A 56 -2.07 14.78 -15.63
CA LYS A 56 -1.47 15.36 -16.84
C LYS A 56 -1.58 14.34 -17.98
N ASN A 57 -2.79 14.11 -18.45
CA ASN A 57 -3.10 13.14 -19.48
C ASN A 57 -4.03 13.71 -20.55
N ASP A 58 -4.06 13.06 -21.71
CA ASP A 58 -4.90 13.37 -22.86
C ASP A 58 -6.01 12.32 -23.08
N VAL A 59 -6.11 11.33 -22.19
CA VAL A 59 -7.12 10.26 -22.27
C VAL A 59 -8.44 10.60 -21.57
N GLY A 60 -8.56 11.80 -20.96
CA GLY A 60 -9.78 12.24 -20.30
C GLY A 60 -9.99 11.65 -18.90
N LEU A 61 -8.91 11.28 -18.20
CA LEU A 61 -8.97 10.73 -16.84
C LEU A 61 -8.71 11.82 -15.79
N GLU A 62 -9.55 11.89 -14.77
CA GLU A 62 -9.35 12.72 -13.57
C GLU A 62 -9.12 11.84 -12.34
N LEU A 63 -7.99 11.98 -11.66
CA LEU A 63 -7.72 11.39 -10.35
C LEU A 63 -8.05 12.43 -9.26
N LYS A 64 -9.21 12.27 -8.59
CA LYS A 64 -9.71 13.20 -7.58
C LYS A 64 -9.36 12.71 -6.16
N TYR A 65 -8.40 13.37 -5.50
CA TYR A 65 -8.10 13.09 -4.11
C TYR A 65 -9.25 13.53 -3.20
N ILE A 66 -9.84 12.61 -2.46
CA ILE A 66 -11.00 12.86 -1.59
C ILE A 66 -10.67 12.87 -0.10
N GLY A 67 -9.39 12.72 0.27
CA GLY A 67 -8.91 12.77 1.65
C GLY A 67 -8.30 11.44 2.13
N GLY A 68 -7.85 11.46 3.38
CA GLY A 68 -7.16 10.36 4.04
C GLY A 68 -7.93 9.84 5.28
N PRO A 69 -7.20 9.41 6.34
CA PRO A 69 -7.82 8.86 7.55
C PRO A 69 -8.66 9.88 8.32
N GLU A 70 -8.49 11.17 8.08
CA GLU A 70 -9.30 12.26 8.63
C GLU A 70 -10.74 12.27 8.10
N ILE A 71 -10.96 11.76 6.87
CA ILE A 71 -12.29 11.64 6.26
C ILE A 71 -12.86 10.23 6.49
N THR A 72 -12.02 9.22 6.36
CA THR A 72 -12.44 7.82 6.47
C THR A 72 -11.42 7.02 7.27
N PRO A 73 -11.81 6.43 8.42
CA PRO A 73 -10.92 5.60 9.20
C PRO A 73 -10.22 4.53 8.35
N PHE A 74 -8.90 4.41 8.51
CA PHE A 74 -8.05 3.58 7.65
C PHE A 74 -8.51 2.12 7.54
N GLN A 75 -9.05 1.54 8.64
CA GLN A 75 -9.54 0.15 8.62
C GLN A 75 -10.81 -0.05 7.79
N LYS A 76 -11.57 1.03 7.50
CA LYS A 76 -12.82 0.98 6.73
C LYS A 76 -12.58 1.11 5.22
N GLN A 77 -11.45 1.65 4.80
CA GLN A 77 -11.20 2.01 3.40
C GLN A 77 -11.24 0.81 2.45
N GLY A 78 -10.68 -0.35 2.85
CA GLY A 78 -10.78 -1.58 2.04
C GLY A 78 -12.23 -2.03 1.80
N GLY A 79 -13.08 -1.96 2.82
CA GLY A 79 -14.51 -2.26 2.67
C GLY A 79 -15.27 -1.25 1.81
N LEU A 80 -14.87 0.02 1.83
CA LEU A 80 -15.44 1.06 0.95
C LEU A 80 -15.00 0.87 -0.50
N LEU A 81 -13.73 0.52 -0.73
CA LEU A 81 -13.22 0.16 -2.05
C LEU A 81 -14.00 -1.03 -2.63
N LYS A 82 -14.16 -2.10 -1.84
CA LYS A 82 -14.92 -3.30 -2.27
C LYS A 82 -16.32 -2.96 -2.77
N ARG A 83 -17.01 -2.01 -2.13
CA ARG A 83 -18.36 -1.57 -2.49
C ARG A 83 -18.40 -0.49 -3.55
N GLY A 84 -17.26 0.02 -4.03
CA GLY A 84 -17.19 1.12 -5.00
C GLY A 84 -17.59 2.49 -4.44
N LEU A 85 -17.58 2.67 -3.12
CA LEU A 85 -17.80 3.97 -2.46
C LEU A 85 -16.55 4.86 -2.53
N ILE A 86 -15.40 4.27 -2.65
CA ILE A 86 -14.12 4.86 -3.05
C ILE A 86 -13.65 4.08 -4.27
N ASP A 87 -13.13 4.76 -5.30
CA ASP A 87 -12.73 4.11 -6.55
C ASP A 87 -11.30 3.59 -6.49
N MET A 88 -10.41 4.29 -5.77
CA MET A 88 -8.99 3.92 -5.63
C MET A 88 -8.53 4.21 -4.20
N ILE A 89 -7.70 3.32 -3.65
CA ILE A 89 -7.03 3.53 -2.37
C ILE A 89 -5.52 3.33 -2.50
N PHE A 90 -4.76 4.13 -1.77
CA PHE A 90 -3.34 3.92 -1.51
C PHE A 90 -3.15 3.59 -0.03
N CYS A 91 -2.96 2.31 0.29
CA CYS A 91 -3.03 1.79 1.64
C CYS A 91 -2.00 0.69 1.92
N PRO A 92 -1.47 0.61 3.16
CA PRO A 92 -0.86 -0.63 3.65
C PRO A 92 -1.88 -1.77 3.64
N THR A 93 -1.55 -2.87 2.99
CA THR A 93 -2.47 -4.00 2.82
C THR A 93 -2.99 -4.60 4.14
N PRO A 94 -2.19 -4.68 5.26
CA PRO A 94 -2.70 -5.22 6.51
C PRO A 94 -3.89 -4.45 7.11
N TYR A 95 -4.12 -3.22 6.69
CA TYR A 95 -5.22 -2.39 7.21
C TYR A 95 -6.60 -2.88 6.77
N TYR A 96 -6.69 -3.57 5.65
CA TYR A 96 -7.92 -4.18 5.17
C TYR A 96 -7.94 -5.72 5.22
N GLY A 97 -7.01 -6.30 6.00
CA GLY A 97 -6.94 -7.73 6.23
C GLY A 97 -8.18 -8.37 6.88
N ALA A 98 -9.08 -7.58 7.47
CA ALA A 98 -10.39 -8.05 7.92
C ALA A 98 -11.37 -8.27 6.75
N THR A 99 -11.19 -7.52 5.65
CA THR A 99 -12.01 -7.63 4.43
C THR A 99 -11.46 -8.68 3.47
N LEU A 100 -10.13 -8.78 3.38
CA LEU A 100 -9.40 -9.72 2.52
C LEU A 100 -8.28 -10.37 3.35
N PRO A 101 -8.37 -11.66 3.71
CA PRO A 101 -7.34 -12.37 4.48
C PRO A 101 -5.96 -12.31 3.83
N GLU A 102 -5.87 -12.44 2.51
CA GLU A 102 -4.63 -12.38 1.74
C GLU A 102 -3.89 -11.04 1.90
N ALA A 103 -4.58 -9.96 2.23
CA ALA A 103 -3.98 -8.66 2.47
C ALA A 103 -3.01 -8.64 3.69
N ARG A 104 -2.96 -9.73 4.48
CA ARG A 104 -2.00 -9.93 5.58
C ARG A 104 -0.65 -10.49 5.11
N LEU A 105 -0.58 -10.97 3.86
CA LEU A 105 0.60 -11.65 3.32
C LEU A 105 1.65 -10.70 2.73
N PRO A 106 1.28 -9.63 1.99
CA PRO A 106 2.23 -8.64 1.56
C PRO A 106 3.03 -8.09 2.74
N GLY A 107 4.34 -7.96 2.54
CA GLY A 107 5.27 -7.63 3.60
C GLY A 107 5.93 -8.84 4.28
N VAL A 108 5.36 -10.03 4.21
CA VAL A 108 5.95 -11.26 4.78
C VAL A 108 6.68 -12.08 3.70
N HIS A 109 7.01 -11.48 2.58
CA HIS A 109 7.74 -12.08 1.48
C HIS A 109 9.26 -12.00 1.69
N ASN A 110 10.00 -12.87 1.00
CA ASN A 110 11.46 -12.81 0.85
C ASN A 110 11.89 -12.86 -0.63
N LYS A 111 10.94 -12.88 -1.56
CA LYS A 111 11.19 -12.80 -3.00
C LYS A 111 11.08 -11.34 -3.47
N SER A 112 11.80 -11.00 -4.54
CA SER A 112 11.66 -9.71 -5.21
C SER A 112 10.31 -9.61 -5.95
N LEU A 113 9.86 -8.38 -6.25
CA LEU A 113 8.63 -8.17 -7.01
C LEU A 113 8.73 -8.78 -8.42
N GLU A 114 9.92 -8.73 -9.03
CA GLU A 114 10.18 -9.33 -10.34
C GLU A 114 10.05 -10.85 -10.29
N GLU A 115 10.62 -11.51 -9.26
CA GLU A 115 10.46 -12.95 -9.06
C GLU A 115 9.01 -13.33 -8.85
N MET A 116 8.26 -12.57 -8.02
CA MET A 116 6.84 -12.82 -7.77
C MET A 116 5.97 -12.65 -9.01
N ARG A 117 6.32 -11.72 -9.91
CA ARG A 117 5.66 -11.58 -11.22
C ARG A 117 5.98 -12.74 -12.15
N LYS A 118 7.22 -13.25 -12.13
CA LYS A 118 7.65 -14.36 -12.99
C LYS A 118 7.14 -15.72 -12.53
N ASN A 119 7.04 -15.95 -11.22
CA ASN A 119 6.68 -17.25 -10.66
C ASN A 119 5.16 -17.44 -10.45
N GLY A 120 4.35 -16.41 -10.73
CA GLY A 120 2.89 -16.43 -10.61
C GLY A 120 2.34 -16.07 -9.22
N ALA A 121 3.19 -15.67 -8.26
CA ALA A 121 2.72 -15.16 -6.96
C ALA A 121 1.86 -13.90 -7.11
N TYR A 122 2.28 -12.99 -8.00
CA TYR A 122 1.55 -11.75 -8.27
C TYR A 122 0.17 -12.02 -8.87
N ASP A 123 0.07 -13.01 -9.78
CA ASP A 123 -1.20 -13.39 -10.41
C ASP A 123 -2.19 -13.97 -9.37
N LEU A 124 -1.69 -14.78 -8.42
CA LEU A 124 -2.52 -15.28 -7.31
C LEU A 124 -2.95 -14.16 -6.36
N LEU A 125 -2.10 -13.16 -6.11
CA LEU A 125 -2.50 -11.97 -5.34
C LEU A 125 -3.57 -11.18 -6.10
N GLU A 126 -3.40 -10.93 -7.40
CA GLU A 126 -4.39 -10.25 -8.23
C GLU A 126 -5.73 -11.00 -8.22
N GLU A 127 -5.71 -12.33 -8.35
CA GLU A 127 -6.90 -13.18 -8.24
C GLU A 127 -7.60 -13.00 -6.88
N ALA A 128 -6.82 -13.00 -5.77
CA ALA A 128 -7.35 -12.79 -4.43
C ALA A 128 -7.98 -11.40 -4.27
N TRP A 129 -7.33 -10.35 -4.79
CA TRP A 129 -7.86 -8.98 -4.77
C TRP A 129 -9.14 -8.85 -5.60
N ASN A 130 -9.18 -9.47 -6.78
CA ASN A 130 -10.38 -9.49 -7.62
C ASN A 130 -11.56 -10.17 -6.89
N LYS A 131 -11.35 -11.37 -6.34
CA LYS A 131 -12.41 -12.18 -5.69
C LYS A 131 -12.84 -11.62 -4.33
N GLY A 132 -11.87 -11.30 -3.47
CA GLY A 132 -12.11 -10.96 -2.07
C GLY A 132 -12.36 -9.48 -1.82
N LEU A 133 -11.73 -8.59 -2.60
CA LEU A 133 -11.80 -7.15 -2.41
C LEU A 133 -12.54 -6.42 -3.55
N ASN A 134 -12.92 -7.10 -4.63
CA ASN A 134 -13.43 -6.47 -5.87
C ASN A 134 -12.49 -5.35 -6.33
N ALA A 135 -11.19 -5.62 -6.38
CA ALA A 135 -10.16 -4.64 -6.71
C ALA A 135 -9.15 -5.22 -7.69
N HIS A 136 -8.50 -4.32 -8.44
CA HIS A 136 -7.34 -4.58 -9.28
C HIS A 136 -6.12 -3.90 -8.65
N ILE A 137 -4.97 -4.60 -8.62
CA ILE A 137 -3.70 -4.06 -8.11
C ILE A 137 -3.03 -3.24 -9.22
N LEU A 138 -2.96 -1.92 -9.03
CA LEU A 138 -2.29 -1.03 -10.00
C LEU A 138 -0.78 -0.96 -9.77
N ALA A 139 -0.34 -0.80 -8.50
CA ALA A 139 1.07 -0.66 -8.18
C ALA A 139 1.40 -1.19 -6.78
N TRP A 140 2.63 -1.67 -6.63
CA TRP A 140 3.23 -2.00 -5.35
C TRP A 140 4.54 -1.20 -5.15
N PRO A 141 4.42 0.10 -4.80
CA PRO A 141 5.54 1.04 -4.77
C PRO A 141 6.47 0.82 -3.58
N ALA A 142 7.68 1.37 -3.69
CA ALA A 142 8.74 1.32 -2.69
C ALA A 142 9.06 -0.11 -2.20
N PHE A 143 8.90 -1.09 -3.08
CA PHE A 143 8.99 -2.51 -2.75
C PHE A 143 10.40 -2.88 -2.25
N ASN A 144 11.44 -2.39 -2.91
CA ASN A 144 12.83 -2.77 -2.62
C ASN A 144 13.44 -2.00 -1.44
N VAL A 145 12.80 -0.93 -0.99
CA VAL A 145 13.37 -0.02 0.03
C VAL A 145 12.60 -0.02 1.35
N SER A 146 11.33 -0.40 1.35
CA SER A 146 10.50 -0.40 2.56
C SER A 146 10.76 -1.64 3.39
N THR A 147 11.31 -1.44 4.58
CA THR A 147 11.57 -2.49 5.58
C THR A 147 11.13 -2.00 6.95
N PHE A 148 11.09 -2.89 7.94
CA PHE A 148 10.55 -2.60 9.27
C PHE A 148 11.58 -2.85 10.36
N TYR A 149 11.45 -2.10 11.46
CA TYR A 149 12.29 -2.20 12.64
C TYR A 149 11.45 -2.19 13.91
N VAL A 150 12.02 -2.68 15.01
CA VAL A 150 11.52 -2.42 16.34
C VAL A 150 12.24 -1.20 16.89
N TYR A 151 11.48 -0.27 17.48
CA TYR A 151 11.98 0.92 18.15
C TYR A 151 11.51 0.92 19.61
N THR A 152 12.39 1.29 20.55
CA THR A 152 12.10 1.29 21.98
C THR A 152 12.64 2.54 22.69
N LYS A 153 12.04 2.91 23.84
CA LYS A 153 12.54 3.97 24.74
C LYS A 153 13.73 3.51 25.57
N PHE A 154 13.96 2.23 25.68
CA PHE A 154 14.95 1.59 26.54
C PHE A 154 15.72 0.52 25.74
N GLU A 155 16.86 0.14 26.23
CA GLU A 155 17.65 -0.95 25.66
C GLU A 155 16.98 -2.31 25.97
N PRO A 156 16.52 -3.07 24.96
CA PRO A 156 15.85 -4.35 25.21
C PRO A 156 16.88 -5.40 25.69
N LYS A 157 16.41 -6.29 26.56
CA LYS A 157 17.22 -7.46 26.96
C LYS A 157 17.40 -8.41 25.77
N LEU A 158 18.60 -8.93 25.64
CA LEU A 158 18.89 -9.98 24.64
C LEU A 158 18.29 -11.32 25.09
N SER A 159 17.81 -12.11 24.13
CA SER A 159 17.23 -13.43 24.35
C SER A 159 17.70 -14.40 23.28
N LYS A 160 18.35 -15.50 23.69
CA LYS A 160 18.72 -16.59 22.76
C LYS A 160 17.49 -17.27 22.14
N LYS A 161 16.33 -17.18 22.78
CA LYS A 161 15.08 -17.79 22.31
C LYS A 161 14.37 -16.93 21.25
N THR A 162 14.36 -15.60 21.43
CA THR A 162 13.52 -14.68 20.66
C THR A 162 14.31 -13.51 20.05
N GLY A 163 15.63 -13.48 20.20
CA GLY A 163 16.51 -12.38 19.82
C GLY A 163 16.52 -11.28 20.87
N ILE A 164 15.35 -10.74 21.21
CA ILE A 164 15.11 -9.77 22.30
C ILE A 164 13.94 -10.24 23.17
N ASP A 165 13.94 -9.84 24.43
CA ASP A 165 12.85 -10.06 25.38
C ASP A 165 12.18 -8.72 25.74
N LEU A 166 10.89 -8.66 25.50
CA LEU A 166 10.05 -7.49 25.76
C LEU A 166 9.04 -7.75 26.89
N THR A 167 9.37 -8.63 27.84
CA THR A 167 8.51 -8.92 29.01
C THR A 167 8.22 -7.66 29.80
N GLY A 168 6.93 -7.39 30.04
CA GLY A 168 6.47 -6.20 30.75
C GLY A 168 6.40 -4.92 29.91
N VAL A 169 6.79 -4.98 28.64
CA VAL A 169 6.83 -3.82 27.75
C VAL A 169 5.53 -3.69 26.96
N LYS A 170 5.00 -2.48 26.89
CA LYS A 170 3.83 -2.12 26.07
C LYS A 170 4.29 -1.61 24.72
N MET A 171 4.00 -2.34 23.67
CA MET A 171 4.42 -2.00 22.31
C MET A 171 3.25 -1.58 21.44
N ARG A 172 3.36 -0.43 20.77
CA ARG A 172 2.41 -0.03 19.74
C ARG A 172 2.40 -1.08 18.64
N SER A 173 1.22 -1.46 18.22
CA SER A 173 1.01 -2.53 17.24
C SER A 173 -0.10 -2.23 16.23
N THR A 174 -0.11 -3.07 15.22
CA THR A 174 -1.22 -3.31 14.30
C THR A 174 -1.37 -4.81 14.14
N GLY A 175 -2.33 -5.25 13.34
CA GLY A 175 -2.48 -6.67 13.01
C GLY A 175 -1.23 -7.32 12.39
N LEU A 176 -0.37 -6.52 11.76
CA LEU A 176 0.90 -7.01 11.20
C LEU A 176 1.90 -7.41 12.28
N TYR A 177 2.07 -6.58 13.33
CA TYR A 177 3.12 -6.75 14.34
C TYR A 177 2.69 -7.54 15.57
N LYS A 178 1.39 -7.59 15.85
CA LYS A 178 0.84 -8.22 17.05
C LYS A 178 1.38 -9.64 17.30
N PRO A 179 1.47 -10.54 16.30
CA PRO A 179 1.99 -11.90 16.53
C PRO A 179 3.45 -11.92 16.98
N MET A 180 4.33 -11.17 16.33
CA MET A 180 5.75 -11.14 16.67
C MET A 180 6.01 -10.50 18.03
N LEU A 181 5.32 -9.41 18.34
CA LEU A 181 5.45 -8.74 19.63
C LEU A 181 5.00 -9.64 20.78
N ALA A 182 3.89 -10.36 20.60
CA ALA A 182 3.44 -11.35 21.59
C ALA A 182 4.44 -12.51 21.75
N ALA A 183 5.08 -12.98 20.66
CA ALA A 183 6.11 -14.01 20.70
C ALA A 183 7.40 -13.54 21.42
N MET A 184 7.65 -12.24 21.48
CA MET A 184 8.72 -11.59 22.25
C MET A 184 8.28 -11.16 23.67
N ASN A 185 7.13 -11.65 24.16
CA ASN A 185 6.54 -11.39 25.46
C ASN A 185 6.05 -9.94 25.68
N ALA A 186 5.88 -9.14 24.63
CA ALA A 186 5.36 -7.78 24.76
C ALA A 186 3.83 -7.75 24.87
N THR A 187 3.31 -6.74 25.55
CA THR A 187 1.90 -6.36 25.49
C THR A 187 1.67 -5.49 24.24
N ALA A 188 0.98 -6.03 23.24
CA ALA A 188 0.72 -5.33 21.97
C ALA A 188 -0.55 -4.45 22.09
N ILE A 189 -0.40 -3.13 21.97
CA ILE A 189 -1.47 -2.13 22.04
C ILE A 189 -1.72 -1.56 20.64
N THR A 190 -2.94 -1.74 20.14
CA THR A 190 -3.32 -1.21 18.82
C THR A 190 -3.80 0.23 18.94
N ILE A 191 -2.99 1.16 18.41
CA ILE A 191 -3.34 2.57 18.28
C ILE A 191 -3.03 3.08 16.89
N SER A 192 -3.76 4.12 16.46
CA SER A 192 -3.57 4.71 15.13
C SER A 192 -2.21 5.42 15.02
N PRO A 193 -1.65 5.61 13.83
CA PRO A 193 -0.41 6.39 13.66
C PRO A 193 -0.53 7.82 14.20
N SER A 194 -1.70 8.44 14.11
CA SER A 194 -1.98 9.79 14.66
C SER A 194 -1.83 9.88 16.17
N ASP A 195 -2.07 8.78 16.89
CA ASP A 195 -2.09 8.74 18.35
C ASP A 195 -0.76 8.29 18.95
N VAL A 196 0.20 7.87 18.10
CA VAL A 196 1.50 7.32 18.58
C VAL A 196 2.30 8.36 19.37
N TYR A 197 2.35 9.63 18.94
CA TYR A 197 3.05 10.68 19.66
C TYR A 197 2.57 10.79 21.11
N THR A 198 1.27 10.97 21.28
CA THR A 198 0.65 11.06 22.61
C THR A 198 0.79 9.75 23.40
N GLY A 199 0.70 8.61 22.71
CA GLY A 199 0.91 7.29 23.32
C GLY A 199 2.32 7.11 23.87
N LEU A 200 3.34 7.54 23.14
CA LEU A 200 4.73 7.57 23.61
C LEU A 200 4.93 8.58 24.72
N GLU A 201 4.44 9.81 24.57
CA GLU A 201 4.57 10.89 25.55
C GLU A 201 4.00 10.49 26.91
N ARG A 202 2.79 9.96 26.95
CA ARG A 202 2.07 9.58 28.17
C ARG A 202 2.42 8.20 28.72
N GLY A 203 3.34 7.45 28.09
CA GLY A 203 3.71 6.12 28.54
C GLY A 203 2.61 5.05 28.36
N VAL A 204 1.66 5.29 27.46
CA VAL A 204 0.69 4.26 27.04
C VAL A 204 1.42 3.14 26.31
N VAL A 205 2.48 3.49 25.55
CA VAL A 205 3.38 2.56 24.89
C VAL A 205 4.84 2.95 25.15
N ASP A 206 5.72 1.94 25.19
CA ASP A 206 7.15 2.06 25.45
C ASP A 206 8.01 1.92 24.20
N GLY A 207 7.38 1.60 23.08
CA GLY A 207 8.01 1.42 21.79
C GLY A 207 7.00 1.01 20.71
N MET A 208 7.51 0.67 19.56
CA MET A 208 6.70 0.27 18.41
C MET A 208 7.48 -0.60 17.42
N ALA A 209 6.75 -1.38 16.64
CA ALA A 209 7.24 -1.84 15.33
C ALA A 209 6.73 -0.86 14.27
N TRP A 210 7.63 -0.40 13.39
CA TRP A 210 7.34 0.62 12.39
C TRP A 210 8.23 0.46 11.16
N PRO A 211 7.73 0.80 9.95
CA PRO A 211 8.58 0.87 8.78
C PRO A 211 9.73 1.86 8.96
N LYS A 212 10.83 1.65 8.28
CA LYS A 212 11.87 2.65 8.11
C LYS A 212 11.23 3.94 7.56
N GLY A 213 11.57 5.08 8.17
CA GLY A 213 11.09 6.40 7.73
C GLY A 213 9.91 6.98 8.48
N SER A 214 9.72 8.26 8.30
CA SER A 214 8.70 9.12 8.93
C SER A 214 8.76 9.22 10.46
N VAL A 215 9.69 8.57 11.13
CA VAL A 215 9.83 8.62 12.61
C VAL A 215 10.11 10.05 13.05
N THR A 216 11.07 10.72 12.39
CA THR A 216 11.43 12.12 12.70
C THR A 216 10.37 13.12 12.24
N LYS A 217 9.63 12.84 11.17
CA LYS A 217 8.52 13.70 10.72
C LYS A 217 7.37 13.76 11.72
N TYR A 218 7.17 12.68 12.48
CA TYR A 218 6.16 12.62 13.52
C TYR A 218 6.68 13.05 14.89
N GLY A 219 7.99 13.37 15.01
CA GLY A 219 8.62 13.78 16.26
C GLY A 219 8.78 12.66 17.27
N TRP A 220 8.71 11.38 16.83
CA TRP A 220 8.78 10.22 17.74
C TRP A 220 10.19 9.94 18.24
N GLU A 221 11.22 10.44 17.54
CA GLU A 221 12.63 10.36 17.97
C GLU A 221 12.90 11.02 19.32
N LYS A 222 12.03 11.93 19.74
CA LYS A 222 12.12 12.56 21.09
C LYS A 222 11.98 11.53 22.22
N PHE A 223 11.23 10.48 21.98
CA PHE A 223 10.92 9.44 22.95
C PHE A 223 11.70 8.15 22.72
N LEU A 224 11.94 7.79 21.46
CA LEU A 224 12.61 6.55 21.08
C LEU A 224 14.13 6.72 21.23
N LYS A 225 14.78 5.71 21.82
CA LYS A 225 16.23 5.75 22.09
C LYS A 225 16.98 4.64 21.39
N TYR A 226 16.30 3.59 20.95
CA TYR A 226 16.92 2.43 20.33
C TYR A 226 16.13 1.96 19.11
N LYS A 227 16.86 1.57 18.06
CA LYS A 227 16.40 0.87 16.88
C LYS A 227 17.08 -0.48 16.80
N ILE A 228 16.35 -1.55 16.60
CA ILE A 228 16.85 -2.92 16.61
C ILE A 228 16.96 -3.43 15.17
N THR A 229 18.11 -3.98 14.82
CA THR A 229 18.40 -4.68 13.55
C THR A 229 18.71 -6.16 13.79
N PRO A 230 18.55 -7.04 12.81
CA PRO A 230 18.23 -6.77 11.40
C PRO A 230 16.79 -6.30 11.19
N ASN A 231 16.58 -5.64 10.04
CA ASN A 231 15.24 -5.33 9.56
C ASN A 231 14.45 -6.59 9.21
N PHE A 232 13.14 -6.47 9.15
CA PHE A 232 12.24 -7.56 8.82
C PHE A 232 11.08 -7.04 7.96
N TYR A 233 10.29 -7.93 7.39
CA TYR A 233 9.18 -7.64 6.51
C TYR A 233 9.56 -6.71 5.34
N GLY A 234 8.67 -6.58 4.37
CA GLY A 234 8.83 -5.75 3.19
C GLY A 234 7.70 -4.74 3.02
N ALA A 235 7.65 -4.14 1.86
CA ALA A 235 6.64 -3.16 1.49
C ALA A 235 5.22 -3.71 1.63
N THR A 236 4.33 -2.88 2.15
CA THR A 236 2.91 -3.23 2.31
C THR A 236 1.97 -2.25 1.63
N PHE A 237 2.47 -1.10 1.16
CA PHE A 237 1.64 -0.15 0.44
C PHE A 237 1.31 -0.65 -0.96
N MET A 238 0.04 -0.60 -1.32
CA MET A 238 -0.44 -0.86 -2.68
C MET A 238 -1.40 0.21 -3.14
N VAL A 239 -1.38 0.49 -4.44
CA VAL A 239 -2.43 1.24 -5.13
C VAL A 239 -3.43 0.24 -5.68
N ASN A 240 -4.66 0.31 -5.20
CA ASN A 240 -5.73 -0.59 -5.62
C ASN A 240 -6.90 0.22 -6.18
N ILE A 241 -7.43 -0.17 -7.33
CA ILE A 241 -8.64 0.40 -7.92
C ILE A 241 -9.79 -0.60 -7.82
N ASN A 242 -11.01 -0.12 -7.55
CA ASN A 242 -12.20 -0.95 -7.58
C ASN A 242 -12.33 -1.63 -8.96
N LEU A 243 -12.55 -2.95 -8.98
CA LEU A 243 -12.54 -3.75 -10.22
C LEU A 243 -13.66 -3.33 -11.20
N ASN A 244 -14.83 -2.96 -10.69
CA ASN A 244 -15.91 -2.48 -11.56
C ASN A 244 -15.56 -1.11 -12.15
N LYS A 245 -14.95 -0.22 -11.35
CA LYS A 245 -14.43 1.06 -11.86
C LYS A 245 -13.35 0.83 -12.92
N TRP A 246 -12.38 -0.05 -12.65
CA TRP A 246 -11.36 -0.44 -13.62
C TRP A 246 -11.94 -0.92 -14.95
N LYS A 247 -12.94 -1.82 -14.88
CA LYS A 247 -13.62 -2.34 -16.07
C LYS A 247 -14.45 -1.29 -16.81
N SER A 248 -14.91 -0.25 -16.12
CA SER A 248 -15.68 0.85 -16.73
C SER A 248 -14.80 1.88 -17.46
N LEU A 249 -13.49 1.89 -17.20
CA LEU A 249 -12.54 2.75 -17.91
C LEU A 249 -12.36 2.28 -19.36
N SER A 250 -12.11 3.22 -20.27
CA SER A 250 -11.72 2.92 -21.63
C SER A 250 -10.38 2.19 -21.69
N GLN A 251 -10.06 1.55 -22.81
CA GLN A 251 -8.75 0.90 -22.98
C GLN A 251 -7.60 1.91 -22.84
N ALA A 252 -7.73 3.10 -23.44
CA ALA A 252 -6.72 4.16 -23.37
C ALA A 252 -6.45 4.62 -21.91
N GLU A 253 -7.52 4.77 -21.08
CA GLU A 253 -7.38 5.11 -19.66
C GLU A 253 -6.70 3.98 -18.86
N ARG A 254 -7.03 2.72 -19.14
CA ARG A 254 -6.37 1.56 -18.50
C ARG A 254 -4.90 1.46 -18.88
N ASP A 255 -4.57 1.62 -20.16
CA ASP A 255 -3.18 1.58 -20.64
C ASP A 255 -2.36 2.72 -20.03
N PHE A 256 -2.94 3.92 -19.95
CA PHE A 256 -2.33 5.06 -19.28
C PHE A 256 -2.05 4.77 -17.80
N LEU A 257 -3.04 4.29 -17.03
CA LEU A 257 -2.87 3.95 -15.62
C LEU A 257 -1.84 2.83 -15.43
N THR A 258 -1.82 1.83 -16.28
CA THR A 258 -0.83 0.72 -16.23
C THR A 258 0.59 1.26 -16.41
N LYS A 259 0.80 2.13 -17.42
CA LYS A 259 2.10 2.78 -17.66
C LYS A 259 2.51 3.67 -16.49
N LEU A 260 1.60 4.53 -16.02
CA LEU A 260 1.82 5.40 -14.87
C LEU A 260 2.19 4.60 -13.61
N SER A 261 1.54 3.46 -13.40
CA SER A 261 1.81 2.57 -12.26
C SER A 261 3.22 2.00 -12.30
N ALA A 262 3.68 1.53 -13.46
CA ALA A 262 5.03 1.00 -13.62
C ALA A 262 6.11 2.09 -13.42
N GLU A 263 5.88 3.30 -13.94
CA GLU A 263 6.77 4.44 -13.73
C GLU A 263 6.79 4.86 -12.25
N TYR A 264 5.65 4.86 -11.59
CA TYR A 264 5.52 5.18 -10.16
C TYR A 264 6.25 4.16 -9.27
N GLU A 265 6.14 2.86 -9.54
CA GLU A 265 6.88 1.83 -8.79
C GLU A 265 8.39 2.11 -8.82
N LYS A 266 8.95 2.37 -10.01
CA LYS A 266 10.38 2.67 -10.16
C LYS A 266 10.80 3.96 -9.46
N LYS A 267 10.06 5.05 -9.66
CA LYS A 267 10.36 6.35 -9.02
C LYS A 267 10.21 6.29 -7.52
N SER A 268 9.23 5.55 -7.01
CA SER A 268 9.01 5.44 -5.57
C SER A 268 10.16 4.75 -4.84
N ASP A 269 10.78 3.72 -5.42
CA ASP A 269 11.99 3.11 -4.85
C ASP A 269 13.12 4.12 -4.70
N GLU A 270 13.35 4.94 -5.73
CA GLU A 270 14.41 5.97 -5.71
C GLU A 270 14.13 7.06 -4.67
N ILE A 271 12.94 7.67 -4.73
CA ILE A 271 12.61 8.84 -3.90
C ILE A 271 12.43 8.42 -2.43
N VAL A 272 11.70 7.33 -2.19
CA VAL A 272 11.52 6.81 -0.83
C VAL A 272 12.86 6.37 -0.26
N GLY A 273 13.72 5.70 -1.03
CA GLY A 273 15.06 5.31 -0.61
C GLY A 273 15.91 6.49 -0.13
N LYS A 274 15.90 7.61 -0.87
CA LYS A 274 16.58 8.87 -0.48
C LYS A 274 16.00 9.45 0.80
N ASN A 275 14.66 9.50 0.91
CA ASN A 275 13.98 10.03 2.11
C ASN A 275 14.28 9.17 3.35
N LEU A 276 14.35 7.86 3.19
CA LEU A 276 14.68 6.92 4.26
C LEU A 276 16.12 7.08 4.76
N ALA A 277 17.07 7.34 3.86
CA ALA A 277 18.45 7.63 4.23
C ALA A 277 18.55 8.95 5.03
N ALA A 278 17.87 10.00 4.57
CA ALA A 278 17.83 11.28 5.28
C ALA A 278 17.14 11.20 6.66
N ASP A 279 16.10 10.37 6.82
CA ASP A 279 15.45 10.14 8.13
C ASP A 279 16.37 9.37 9.07
N GLU A 280 17.14 8.41 8.57
CA GLU A 280 18.15 7.67 9.33
C GLU A 280 19.21 8.59 9.94
N GLU A 281 19.79 9.49 9.14
CA GLU A 281 20.74 10.48 9.64
C GLU A 281 20.15 11.37 10.74
N LYS A 282 18.87 11.74 10.62
CA LYS A 282 18.18 12.53 11.65
C LYS A 282 17.98 11.74 12.93
N LEU A 283 17.64 10.44 12.82
CA LEU A 283 17.51 9.54 13.98
C LEU A 283 18.84 9.43 14.72
N GLU A 284 19.94 9.24 14.00
CA GLU A 284 21.30 9.18 14.59
C GLU A 284 21.67 10.51 15.29
N LYS A 285 21.44 11.65 14.63
CA LYS A 285 21.66 13.00 15.22
C LYS A 285 20.79 13.26 16.44
N ALA A 286 19.58 12.68 16.51
CA ALA A 286 18.70 12.74 17.67
C ALA A 286 19.12 11.77 18.81
N GLY A 287 20.20 11.02 18.62
CA GLY A 287 20.75 10.10 19.62
C GLY A 287 20.03 8.76 19.70
N VAL A 288 19.29 8.35 18.67
CA VAL A 288 18.70 7.01 18.56
C VAL A 288 19.80 6.02 18.23
N LYS A 289 20.12 5.11 19.15
CA LYS A 289 21.17 4.11 19.01
C LYS A 289 20.68 2.88 18.24
N THR A 290 21.47 2.36 17.34
CA THR A 290 21.17 1.09 16.64
C THR A 290 21.76 -0.08 17.42
N ILE A 291 20.92 -1.05 17.82
CA ILE A 291 21.33 -2.33 18.38
C ILE A 291 21.39 -3.35 17.25
N ASN A 292 22.61 -3.73 16.87
CA ASN A 292 22.85 -4.73 15.84
C ASN A 292 22.87 -6.13 16.47
N LEU A 293 21.77 -6.86 16.36
CA LEU A 293 21.77 -8.29 16.71
C LEU A 293 22.61 -9.06 15.70
N THR A 294 23.45 -9.96 16.18
CA THR A 294 24.32 -10.82 15.37
C THR A 294 24.21 -12.28 15.79
N GLY A 295 24.77 -13.20 14.98
CA GLY A 295 24.88 -14.62 15.32
C GLY A 295 23.52 -15.25 15.70
N GLU A 296 23.50 -15.92 16.87
CA GLU A 296 22.31 -16.61 17.37
C GLU A 296 21.12 -15.68 17.69
N TYR A 297 21.39 -14.45 18.17
CA TYR A 297 20.35 -13.48 18.48
C TYR A 297 19.64 -12.98 17.23
N ALA A 298 20.37 -12.68 16.16
CA ALA A 298 19.77 -12.27 14.88
C ALA A 298 18.92 -13.39 14.27
N LYS A 299 19.42 -14.63 14.30
CA LYS A 299 18.67 -15.81 13.81
C LYS A 299 17.40 -16.04 14.61
N ALA A 300 17.48 -15.99 15.95
CA ALA A 300 16.32 -16.14 16.82
C ALA A 300 15.30 -15.02 16.63
N TYR A 301 15.76 -13.79 16.45
CA TYR A 301 14.91 -12.61 16.21
C TYR A 301 14.11 -12.76 14.93
N LEU A 302 14.75 -13.00 13.79
CA LEU A 302 14.07 -13.18 12.50
C LEU A 302 13.14 -14.38 12.51
N LYS A 303 13.64 -15.53 13.04
CA LYS A 303 12.81 -16.73 13.16
C LYS A 303 11.54 -16.48 13.96
N THR A 304 11.65 -15.82 15.11
CA THR A 304 10.49 -15.46 15.96
C THR A 304 9.48 -14.59 15.22
N ILE A 305 9.97 -13.60 14.47
CA ILE A 305 9.13 -12.66 13.72
C ILE A 305 8.33 -13.38 12.63
N TYR A 306 9.02 -14.16 11.79
CA TYR A 306 8.40 -14.82 10.65
C TYR A 306 7.52 -16.00 11.07
N ASP A 307 7.99 -16.87 11.97
CA ASP A 307 7.22 -18.02 12.48
C ASP A 307 5.91 -17.57 13.14
N ALA A 308 5.98 -16.53 13.99
CA ALA A 308 4.80 -15.99 14.65
C ALA A 308 3.75 -15.48 13.64
N LYS A 309 4.20 -14.84 12.57
CA LYS A 309 3.32 -14.30 11.53
C LYS A 309 2.70 -15.42 10.68
N TRP A 310 3.49 -16.40 10.24
CA TRP A 310 2.99 -17.53 9.46
C TRP A 310 2.02 -18.38 10.26
N LYS A 311 2.33 -18.69 11.53
CA LYS A 311 1.42 -19.42 12.43
C LYS A 311 0.04 -18.76 12.59
N VAL A 312 -0.04 -17.44 12.54
CA VAL A 312 -1.32 -16.72 12.58
C VAL A 312 -1.97 -16.75 11.20
N ASN A 313 -1.21 -16.60 10.14
CA ASN A 313 -1.73 -16.63 8.77
C ASN A 313 -2.32 -18.01 8.43
N ASP A 314 -1.71 -19.10 8.89
CA ASP A 314 -2.19 -20.48 8.65
C ASP A 314 -3.63 -20.75 9.19
N LYS A 315 -4.20 -19.83 9.99
CA LYS A 315 -5.54 -19.98 10.61
C LYS A 315 -6.67 -19.33 9.82
N TYR A 316 -6.36 -18.55 8.77
CA TYR A 316 -7.39 -17.87 7.97
C TYR A 316 -7.85 -18.75 6.82
N GLU A 317 -9.10 -18.55 6.42
CA GLU A 317 -9.62 -19.04 5.16
C GLU A 317 -9.27 -18.04 4.05
N TYR A 318 -8.71 -18.54 2.97
CA TYR A 318 -8.22 -17.74 1.86
C TYR A 318 -9.07 -17.95 0.61
N THR A 319 -9.12 -16.95 -0.26
CA THR A 319 -9.89 -17.01 -1.51
C THR A 319 -9.14 -17.71 -2.65
N VAL A 320 -7.82 -17.91 -2.45
CA VAL A 320 -6.91 -18.59 -3.38
C VAL A 320 -6.12 -19.68 -2.67
N ASP A 321 -5.36 -20.50 -3.42
CA ASP A 321 -4.47 -21.50 -2.84
C ASP A 321 -3.37 -20.86 -2.00
N TYR A 322 -3.63 -20.76 -0.71
CA TYR A 322 -2.72 -20.15 0.27
C TYR A 322 -1.36 -20.86 0.35
N LYS A 323 -1.34 -22.20 0.28
CA LYS A 323 -0.07 -22.95 0.38
C LYS A 323 0.82 -22.64 -0.81
N LYS A 324 0.25 -22.64 -2.01
CA LYS A 324 0.94 -22.26 -3.24
C LYS A 324 1.40 -20.80 -3.17
N LEU A 325 0.52 -19.87 -2.75
CA LEU A 325 0.88 -18.45 -2.64
C LEU A 325 2.04 -18.24 -1.64
N LYS A 326 1.99 -18.89 -0.48
CA LYS A 326 3.06 -18.84 0.53
C LYS A 326 4.40 -19.32 -0.03
N SER A 327 4.44 -20.47 -0.72
CA SER A 327 5.67 -21.01 -1.30
C SER A 327 6.25 -20.10 -2.39
N LEU A 328 5.40 -19.48 -3.21
CA LEU A 328 5.82 -18.56 -4.26
C LEU A 328 6.34 -17.21 -3.72
N MET A 329 5.89 -16.78 -2.54
CA MET A 329 6.25 -15.49 -1.94
C MET A 329 7.43 -15.61 -0.96
N TYR A 330 7.61 -16.77 -0.30
CA TYR A 330 8.49 -16.87 0.86
C TYR A 330 9.51 -18.03 0.78
N GLU A 331 9.18 -19.15 0.22
CA GLU A 331 10.09 -20.30 0.04
C GLU A 331 10.83 -20.22 -1.31
#